data_27be6b5f5962abc2457d3348839f5f30
#
_entry.id   27be6b5f5962abc2457d3348839f5f30
#
_cell.length_a   1.000
_cell.length_b   1.000
_cell.length_c   1.000
_cell.angle_alpha   90.00
_cell.angle_beta   90.00
_cell.angle_gamma   90.00
#
_symmetry.space_group_name_H-M   'P 1'
#
loop_
_entity.id
_entity.type
_entity.pdbx_description
1 polymer ?
#
loop_
_entity_poly.entity_id
_entity_poly.type
_entity_poly.pdbx_seq_one_letter_code
_entity_poly.pdbx_strand_id
1 'polypeptide(L)'
;MKNLNLKKIAAAILTVAVLLTTTACAARQKPAEDTAAEPQTTQQTTVPDAEQQTFRIGICNYVDDASLNQIVENIQTRLAEISEETGVQFAVDYDNCNADATVMEQIIANFQSNGADLLVGVATPVAMRMQTATEDSRTPVVFAAVSDPVGAGLVQSLEAPGSNVTGTSDYLDTAAVMNLIFAANPDAAKIGLLYDAGQDSSTAAIASAKAYLDEKGIAYVEHTGSTADEVMLAAQAMVADGVDAVFTPTDNSIMKAELAIYETFIDAGIPQYTGADSFALNGAFLGYGVDYANLGRETADMIADILLNGADPAATPVKTFDNGTAAINTETCTALGLDFDTVSTAFELYCTKITTLTTAESFS
;
A
#
# COMPACT_ATOMS: atom_id res chain seq x y z
N MET A 1 27.47 -54.38 3.77
CA MET A 1 27.76 -55.17 5.00
C MET A 1 27.03 -54.53 6.16
N LYS A 2 26.18 -55.36 6.78
CA LYS A 2 25.59 -55.30 8.14
C LYS A 2 24.69 -54.09 8.45
N ASN A 3 23.39 -54.18 8.41
CA ASN A 3 22.38 -54.99 9.15
C ASN A 3 22.27 -54.70 10.66
N LEU A 4 21.05 -54.53 11.02
CA LEU A 4 20.32 -54.93 12.28
C LEU A 4 20.08 -53.79 13.28
N ASN A 5 18.98 -53.66 13.93
CA ASN A 5 17.65 -54.33 14.10
C ASN A 5 16.78 -53.38 14.95
N LEU A 6 15.62 -53.15 14.65
CA LEU A 6 14.31 -53.57 15.18
C LEU A 6 14.27 -54.13 16.62
N LYS A 7 13.44 -53.50 17.51
CA LYS A 7 12.55 -54.09 18.56
C LYS A 7 11.77 -52.97 19.23
N LYS A 8 10.48 -52.79 18.95
CA LYS A 8 9.25 -53.24 19.60
C LYS A 8 9.30 -53.43 21.12
N ILE A 9 8.37 -52.76 21.84
CA ILE A 9 7.55 -53.25 23.01
C ILE A 9 6.50 -52.15 23.24
N ALA A 10 5.37 -52.40 23.21
CA ALA A 10 4.01 -52.77 23.47
C ALA A 10 3.55 -52.49 24.91
N ALA A 11 2.45 -51.74 24.97
CA ALA A 11 1.25 -51.83 25.82
C ALA A 11 1.36 -51.99 27.37
N ALA A 12 0.62 -51.13 28.06
CA ALA A 12 -0.23 -51.55 29.17
C ALA A 12 -1.37 -50.56 29.44
N ILE A 13 -2.57 -51.09 29.28
CA ILE A 13 -3.89 -50.58 29.65
C ILE A 13 -4.04 -50.78 31.15
N LEU A 14 -4.61 -49.82 31.90
CA LEU A 14 -5.26 -50.13 33.16
C LEU A 14 -6.51 -49.23 33.35
N THR A 15 -7.64 -49.89 33.18
CA THR A 15 -9.00 -49.54 33.59
C THR A 15 -9.17 -49.78 35.08
N VAL A 16 -9.79 -48.85 35.83
CA VAL A 16 -10.51 -49.18 37.06
C VAL A 16 -11.80 -48.38 37.09
N ALA A 17 -12.88 -49.14 37.17
CA ALA A 17 -14.25 -48.70 37.32
C ALA A 17 -14.72 -48.93 38.78
N VAL A 18 -15.86 -48.31 39.12
CA VAL A 18 -16.88 -48.71 40.14
C VAL A 18 -16.58 -48.20 41.57
N LEU A 19 -17.48 -47.46 42.19
CA LEU A 19 -18.73 -47.96 42.78
C LEU A 19 -19.67 -46.86 43.29
N LEU A 20 -20.96 -47.05 42.97
CA LEU A 20 -22.13 -46.43 43.61
C LEU A 20 -22.29 -46.88 45.06
N THR A 21 -22.80 -46.01 45.96
CA THR A 21 -23.64 -46.42 47.08
C THR A 21 -24.75 -45.39 47.31
N THR A 22 -25.94 -45.87 47.11
CA THR A 22 -27.22 -45.34 47.58
C THR A 22 -27.41 -45.66 49.08
N THR A 23 -27.99 -44.76 49.86
CA THR A 23 -28.89 -45.18 50.95
C THR A 23 -29.91 -44.06 51.22
N ALA A 24 -31.13 -44.52 51.36
CA ALA A 24 -32.38 -43.82 51.52
C ALA A 24 -32.90 -43.78 52.96
N CYS A 25 -33.96 -43.00 53.12
CA CYS A 25 -35.02 -43.08 54.23
C CYS A 25 -34.64 -42.36 55.52
N ALA A 26 -35.53 -41.67 56.18
CA ALA A 26 -36.99 -41.52 56.19
C ALA A 26 -37.42 -40.30 57.03
N ALA A 27 -38.42 -39.63 56.57
CA ALA A 27 -39.76 -39.35 57.12
C ALA A 27 -39.96 -38.54 58.41
N ARG A 28 -40.91 -37.61 58.29
CA ARG A 28 -41.99 -37.14 59.21
C ARG A 28 -41.72 -35.86 60.00
N GLN A 29 -42.42 -34.78 59.87
CA GLN A 29 -43.83 -34.38 60.01
C GLN A 29 -43.96 -32.88 59.90
N LYS A 30 -45.06 -32.41 59.24
CA LYS A 30 -45.60 -31.04 59.24
C LYS A 30 -46.27 -30.74 60.62
N PRO A 31 -46.62 -29.53 61.08
CA PRO A 31 -47.37 -28.55 60.28
C PRO A 31 -47.11 -27.04 60.51
N ALA A 32 -47.80 -26.27 59.70
CA ALA A 32 -48.44 -24.93 59.85
C ALA A 32 -47.68 -23.69 59.47
N GLU A 33 -48.14 -23.10 58.36
CA GLU A 33 -48.47 -21.71 58.01
C GLU A 33 -47.68 -20.60 58.65
N ASP A 34 -46.93 -19.87 57.76
CA ASP A 34 -47.18 -18.41 57.69
C ASP A 34 -46.77 -17.86 56.28
N THR A 35 -47.61 -16.98 55.80
CA THR A 35 -47.57 -16.31 54.48
C THR A 35 -46.49 -15.24 54.47
N ALA A 36 -45.52 -15.37 53.59
CA ALA A 36 -44.70 -14.21 53.15
C ALA A 36 -44.20 -14.37 51.72
N ALA A 37 -44.37 -13.29 50.96
CA ALA A 37 -44.19 -13.12 49.54
C ALA A 37 -42.92 -13.70 48.94
N GLU A 38 -43.07 -14.40 47.81
CA GLU A 38 -41.97 -14.80 46.91
C GLU A 38 -41.32 -13.55 46.30
N PRO A 39 -39.96 -13.45 46.28
CA PRO A 39 -39.31 -12.56 45.39
C PRO A 39 -39.26 -13.21 43.98
N GLN A 40 -39.92 -12.59 43.01
CA GLN A 40 -39.77 -12.96 41.61
C GLN A 40 -38.30 -12.85 41.22
N THR A 41 -37.68 -14.01 41.04
CA THR A 41 -36.37 -14.09 40.36
C THR A 41 -36.60 -13.73 38.89
N THR A 42 -36.26 -12.50 38.55
CA THR A 42 -36.12 -12.07 37.18
C THR A 42 -35.04 -12.94 36.53
N GLN A 43 -35.44 -13.91 35.76
CA GLN A 43 -34.51 -14.57 34.83
C GLN A 43 -33.99 -13.50 33.87
N GLN A 44 -32.80 -13.05 34.13
CA GLN A 44 -32.01 -12.27 33.16
C GLN A 44 -31.72 -13.23 32.00
N THR A 45 -32.50 -13.10 30.94
CA THR A 45 -32.19 -13.70 29.64
C THR A 45 -30.88 -13.10 29.22
N THR A 46 -29.77 -13.81 29.43
CA THR A 46 -28.53 -13.53 28.73
C THR A 46 -28.82 -13.75 27.25
N VAL A 47 -28.98 -12.65 26.51
CA VAL A 47 -28.89 -12.66 25.04
C VAL A 47 -27.51 -13.26 24.75
N PRO A 48 -27.39 -14.33 23.93
CA PRO A 48 -26.08 -14.82 23.53
C PRO A 48 -25.37 -13.61 22.89
N ASP A 49 -24.15 -13.32 23.33
CA ASP A 49 -23.25 -12.45 22.60
C ASP A 49 -23.26 -12.96 21.15
N ALA A 50 -23.81 -12.20 20.24
CA ALA A 50 -23.67 -12.50 18.82
C ALA A 50 -22.16 -12.55 18.58
N GLU A 51 -21.62 -13.69 18.16
CA GLU A 51 -20.22 -13.80 17.78
C GLU A 51 -19.94 -12.68 16.79
N GLN A 52 -19.15 -11.70 17.22
CA GLN A 52 -18.82 -10.54 16.42
C GLN A 52 -18.01 -11.04 15.22
N GLN A 53 -18.54 -10.87 14.02
CA GLN A 53 -17.88 -11.31 12.81
C GLN A 53 -16.53 -10.58 12.69
N THR A 54 -15.46 -11.35 12.49
CA THR A 54 -14.10 -10.83 12.37
C THR A 54 -13.50 -11.29 11.06
N PHE A 55 -13.04 -10.36 10.24
CA PHE A 55 -12.25 -10.63 9.04
C PHE A 55 -10.77 -10.36 9.30
N ARG A 56 -9.92 -11.24 8.78
CA ARG A 56 -8.46 -11.13 8.84
C ARG A 56 -7.93 -10.54 7.55
N ILE A 57 -7.18 -9.44 7.65
CA ILE A 57 -6.61 -8.73 6.51
C ILE A 57 -5.10 -8.70 6.67
N GLY A 58 -4.36 -9.23 5.68
CA GLY A 58 -2.91 -9.11 5.63
C GLY A 58 -2.50 -7.94 4.74
N ILE A 59 -1.80 -6.94 5.28
CA ILE A 59 -1.29 -5.77 4.54
C ILE A 59 0.23 -5.86 4.47
N CYS A 60 0.79 -5.96 3.26
CA CYS A 60 2.23 -5.87 3.04
C CYS A 60 2.55 -4.55 2.33
N ASN A 61 3.39 -3.72 2.96
CA ASN A 61 3.97 -2.54 2.33
C ASN A 61 5.31 -2.90 1.69
N TYR A 62 5.61 -2.30 0.52
CA TYR A 62 6.84 -2.61 -0.22
C TYR A 62 8.07 -2.01 0.43
N VAL A 63 8.01 -0.73 0.83
CA VAL A 63 9.16 0.02 1.35
C VAL A 63 8.67 1.05 2.37
N ASP A 64 9.56 1.44 3.28
CA ASP A 64 9.33 2.55 4.20
C ASP A 64 9.47 3.88 3.42
N ASP A 65 8.33 4.40 3.00
CA ASP A 65 8.17 5.64 2.25
C ASP A 65 6.95 6.41 2.76
N ALA A 66 7.04 7.73 2.80
CA ALA A 66 6.02 8.57 3.42
C ALA A 66 4.65 8.46 2.72
N SER A 67 4.60 8.42 1.37
CA SER A 67 3.33 8.28 0.62
C SER A 67 2.73 6.89 0.83
N LEU A 68 3.55 5.83 0.76
CA LEU A 68 3.08 4.46 0.98
C LEU A 68 2.63 4.23 2.43
N ASN A 69 3.33 4.80 3.40
CA ASN A 69 2.94 4.76 4.81
C ASN A 69 1.60 5.49 5.03
N GLN A 70 1.40 6.64 4.39
CA GLN A 70 0.14 7.39 4.44
C GLN A 70 -1.04 6.56 3.91
N ILE A 71 -0.83 5.76 2.83
CA ILE A 71 -1.84 4.82 2.34
C ILE A 71 -2.21 3.80 3.43
N VAL A 72 -1.20 3.14 4.01
CA VAL A 72 -1.42 2.11 5.04
C VAL A 72 -2.15 2.66 6.26
N GLU A 73 -1.74 3.82 6.75
CA GLU A 73 -2.37 4.50 7.89
C GLU A 73 -3.84 4.84 7.61
N ASN A 74 -4.14 5.32 6.40
CA ASN A 74 -5.50 5.66 6.01
C ASN A 74 -6.37 4.44 5.73
N ILE A 75 -5.80 3.32 5.22
CA ILE A 75 -6.50 2.04 5.16
C ILE A 75 -6.91 1.59 6.56
N GLN A 76 -5.99 1.57 7.51
CA GLN A 76 -6.25 1.10 8.87
C GLN A 76 -7.25 2.01 9.60
N THR A 77 -7.10 3.33 9.45
CA THR A 77 -8.02 4.32 10.03
C THR A 77 -9.44 4.13 9.50
N ARG A 78 -9.60 3.98 8.17
CA ARG A 78 -10.92 3.83 7.57
C ARG A 78 -11.56 2.48 7.92
N LEU A 79 -10.80 1.39 7.97
CA LEU A 79 -11.30 0.10 8.44
C LEU A 79 -11.77 0.15 9.89
N ALA A 80 -11.09 0.92 10.76
CA ALA A 80 -11.53 1.14 12.13
C ALA A 80 -12.86 1.92 12.19
N GLU A 81 -13.01 2.98 11.38
CA GLU A 81 -14.28 3.72 11.24
C GLU A 81 -15.42 2.79 10.77
N ILE A 82 -15.16 1.96 9.74
CA ILE A 82 -16.15 0.99 9.23
C ILE A 82 -16.51 -0.04 10.32
N SER A 83 -15.54 -0.47 11.13
CA SER A 83 -15.81 -1.35 12.28
C SER A 83 -16.78 -0.72 13.28
N GLU A 84 -16.62 0.59 13.57
CA GLU A 84 -17.54 1.33 14.44
C GLU A 84 -18.93 1.48 13.81
N GLU A 85 -18.98 1.73 12.50
CA GLU A 85 -20.24 1.92 11.75
C GLU A 85 -21.06 0.62 11.63
N THR A 86 -20.40 -0.53 11.46
CA THR A 86 -21.05 -1.81 11.11
C THR A 86 -21.12 -2.82 12.25
N GLY A 87 -20.28 -2.67 13.27
CA GLY A 87 -20.10 -3.66 14.35
C GLY A 87 -19.26 -4.88 13.95
N VAL A 88 -18.75 -4.94 12.71
CA VAL A 88 -17.83 -5.99 12.24
C VAL A 88 -16.40 -5.64 12.63
N GLN A 89 -15.57 -6.63 12.93
CA GLN A 89 -14.16 -6.40 13.26
C GLN A 89 -13.25 -6.73 12.06
N PHE A 90 -12.25 -5.88 11.83
CA PHE A 90 -11.16 -6.15 10.91
C PHE A 90 -9.86 -6.34 11.71
N ALA A 91 -9.38 -7.58 11.75
CA ALA A 91 -8.09 -7.92 12.36
C ALA A 91 -6.99 -7.72 11.31
N VAL A 92 -6.31 -6.59 11.37
CA VAL A 92 -5.25 -6.23 10.42
C VAL A 92 -3.90 -6.75 10.91
N ASP A 93 -3.25 -7.57 10.09
CA ASP A 93 -1.87 -8.02 10.23
C ASP A 93 -1.03 -7.24 9.20
N TYR A 94 -0.15 -6.36 9.68
CA TYR A 94 0.65 -5.45 8.85
C TYR A 94 2.13 -5.77 8.96
N ASP A 95 2.83 -5.76 7.81
CA ASP A 95 4.28 -5.87 7.77
C ASP A 95 4.84 -5.10 6.55
N ASN A 96 6.14 -4.79 6.60
CA ASN A 96 6.86 -4.09 5.53
C ASN A 96 8.03 -4.97 5.06
N CYS A 97 8.09 -5.25 3.75
CA CYS A 97 9.14 -6.09 3.20
C CYS A 97 10.45 -5.35 2.89
N ASN A 98 10.46 -4.02 3.01
CA ASN A 98 11.62 -3.16 2.79
C ASN A 98 12.36 -3.44 1.46
N ALA A 99 11.58 -3.71 0.41
CA ALA A 99 12.04 -4.06 -0.94
C ALA A 99 12.86 -5.38 -1.01
N ASP A 100 12.76 -6.25 0.01
CA ASP A 100 13.39 -7.58 0.01
C ASP A 100 12.38 -8.65 -0.43
N ALA A 101 12.67 -9.28 -1.57
CA ALA A 101 11.80 -10.30 -2.15
C ALA A 101 11.62 -11.54 -1.26
N THR A 102 12.65 -11.92 -0.49
CA THR A 102 12.60 -13.08 0.41
C THR A 102 11.72 -12.77 1.62
N VAL A 103 11.87 -11.57 2.19
CA VAL A 103 11.03 -11.07 3.28
C VAL A 103 9.58 -10.96 2.82
N MET A 104 9.33 -10.42 1.62
CA MET A 104 8.00 -10.32 1.02
C MET A 104 7.31 -11.68 0.91
N GLU A 105 8.03 -12.71 0.41
CA GLU A 105 7.50 -14.08 0.32
C GLU A 105 7.12 -14.65 1.69
N GLN A 106 7.95 -14.41 2.70
CA GLN A 106 7.67 -14.87 4.07
C GLN A 106 6.46 -14.17 4.68
N ILE A 107 6.32 -12.86 4.49
CA ILE A 107 5.17 -12.07 4.96
C ILE A 107 3.88 -12.61 4.34
N ILE A 108 3.83 -12.77 3.01
CA ILE A 108 2.66 -13.27 2.29
C ILE A 108 2.29 -14.69 2.76
N ALA A 109 3.28 -15.58 2.90
CA ALA A 109 3.07 -16.93 3.39
C ALA A 109 2.54 -16.95 4.83
N ASN A 110 3.01 -16.04 5.69
CA ASN A 110 2.50 -15.90 7.06
C ASN A 110 1.03 -15.45 7.06
N PHE A 111 0.66 -14.45 6.27
CA PHE A 111 -0.74 -14.02 6.17
C PHE A 111 -1.66 -15.16 5.74
N GLN A 112 -1.27 -15.92 4.71
CA GLN A 112 -2.03 -17.08 4.24
C GLN A 112 -2.14 -18.18 5.32
N SER A 113 -1.04 -18.48 6.02
CA SER A 113 -1.04 -19.51 7.10
C SER A 113 -1.86 -19.09 8.31
N ASN A 114 -1.97 -17.79 8.58
CA ASN A 114 -2.81 -17.21 9.62
C ASN A 114 -4.29 -17.13 9.22
N GLY A 115 -4.63 -17.54 7.99
CA GLY A 115 -6.01 -17.56 7.51
C GLY A 115 -6.53 -16.18 7.16
N ALA A 116 -5.75 -15.36 6.46
CA ALA A 116 -6.22 -14.08 5.94
C ALA A 116 -7.38 -14.28 4.96
N ASP A 117 -8.47 -13.54 5.18
CA ASP A 117 -9.65 -13.53 4.32
C ASP A 117 -9.43 -12.67 3.06
N LEU A 118 -8.51 -11.69 3.16
CA LEU A 118 -8.12 -10.79 2.08
C LEU A 118 -6.68 -10.30 2.28
N LEU A 119 -5.95 -10.13 1.17
CA LEU A 119 -4.60 -9.57 1.18
C LEU A 119 -4.58 -8.20 0.53
N VAL A 120 -3.77 -7.29 1.09
CA VAL A 120 -3.54 -5.95 0.54
C VAL A 120 -2.07 -5.80 0.18
N GLY A 121 -1.81 -5.60 -1.11
CA GLY A 121 -0.47 -5.35 -1.63
C GLY A 121 -0.25 -3.86 -1.91
N VAL A 122 0.60 -3.20 -1.13
CA VAL A 122 0.94 -1.79 -1.34
C VAL A 122 2.17 -1.71 -2.24
N ALA A 123 2.02 -1.03 -3.37
CA ALA A 123 2.91 -0.95 -4.53
C ALA A 123 2.92 -2.19 -5.45
N THR A 124 3.28 -1.96 -6.72
CA THR A 124 3.24 -2.96 -7.81
C THR A 124 3.96 -4.28 -7.49
N PRO A 125 5.19 -4.29 -6.93
CA PRO A 125 5.91 -5.55 -6.69
C PRO A 125 5.19 -6.47 -5.71
N VAL A 126 4.57 -5.92 -4.66
CA VAL A 126 3.82 -6.69 -3.66
C VAL A 126 2.54 -7.25 -4.27
N ALA A 127 1.81 -6.42 -5.03
CA ALA A 127 0.57 -6.83 -5.69
C ALA A 127 0.81 -8.02 -6.63
N MET A 128 1.85 -7.96 -7.47
CA MET A 128 2.25 -9.05 -8.37
C MET A 128 2.60 -10.34 -7.62
N ARG A 129 3.30 -10.20 -6.49
CA ARG A 129 3.67 -11.36 -5.68
C ARG A 129 2.46 -11.98 -4.98
N MET A 130 1.53 -11.17 -4.47
CA MET A 130 0.27 -11.64 -3.88
C MET A 130 -0.63 -12.30 -4.92
N GLN A 131 -0.73 -11.75 -6.15
CA GLN A 131 -1.44 -12.39 -7.25
C GLN A 131 -0.94 -13.82 -7.47
N THR A 132 0.38 -13.99 -7.62
CA THR A 132 1.01 -15.32 -7.81
C THR A 132 0.75 -16.24 -6.62
N ALA A 133 0.89 -15.74 -5.39
CA ALA A 133 0.72 -16.52 -4.17
C ALA A 133 -0.74 -16.97 -3.94
N THR A 134 -1.72 -16.27 -4.52
CA THR A 134 -3.16 -16.56 -4.35
C THR A 134 -3.80 -17.26 -5.57
N GLU A 135 -3.01 -17.65 -6.56
CA GLU A 135 -3.51 -18.24 -7.81
C GLU A 135 -4.39 -19.48 -7.58
N ASP A 136 -3.98 -20.36 -6.67
CA ASP A 136 -4.72 -21.57 -6.31
C ASP A 136 -5.80 -21.32 -5.25
N SER A 137 -5.51 -20.53 -4.22
CA SER A 137 -6.43 -20.28 -3.11
C SER A 137 -7.60 -19.36 -3.48
N ARG A 138 -7.40 -18.51 -4.49
CA ARG A 138 -8.36 -17.47 -4.90
C ARG A 138 -8.71 -16.50 -3.77
N THR A 139 -7.87 -16.40 -2.76
CA THR A 139 -8.00 -15.36 -1.73
C THR A 139 -8.04 -14.00 -2.42
N PRO A 140 -9.01 -13.13 -2.11
CA PRO A 140 -9.07 -11.78 -2.68
C PRO A 140 -7.79 -10.99 -2.42
N VAL A 141 -7.32 -10.28 -3.44
CA VAL A 141 -6.20 -9.36 -3.35
C VAL A 141 -6.67 -7.97 -3.75
N VAL A 142 -6.48 -7.00 -2.90
CA VAL A 142 -6.68 -5.58 -3.20
C VAL A 142 -5.32 -4.92 -3.23
N PHE A 143 -4.92 -4.39 -4.38
CA PHE A 143 -3.70 -3.60 -4.45
C PHE A 143 -3.97 -2.13 -4.13
N ALA A 144 -2.96 -1.44 -3.62
CA ALA A 144 -2.95 0.00 -3.42
C ALA A 144 -1.69 0.59 -4.07
N ALA A 145 -1.84 1.72 -4.75
CA ALA A 145 -0.77 2.40 -5.46
C ALA A 145 -0.05 1.51 -6.49
N VAL A 146 -0.82 1.04 -7.46
CA VAL A 146 -0.28 0.39 -8.67
C VAL A 146 -0.49 1.32 -9.86
N SER A 147 0.61 1.79 -10.44
CA SER A 147 0.56 2.85 -11.46
C SER A 147 0.01 2.36 -12.80
N ASP A 148 0.34 1.13 -13.21
CA ASP A 148 -0.18 0.49 -14.43
C ASP A 148 -0.59 -0.97 -14.15
N PRO A 149 -1.79 -1.20 -13.59
CA PRO A 149 -2.21 -2.56 -13.23
C PRO A 149 -2.50 -3.47 -14.44
N VAL A 150 -2.77 -2.89 -15.61
CA VAL A 150 -2.93 -3.66 -16.85
C VAL A 150 -1.56 -4.05 -17.42
N GLY A 151 -0.62 -3.11 -17.51
CA GLY A 151 0.74 -3.37 -17.98
C GLY A 151 1.50 -4.33 -17.06
N ALA A 152 1.28 -4.28 -15.76
CA ALA A 152 1.82 -5.21 -14.78
C ALA A 152 1.15 -6.61 -14.83
N GLY A 153 0.10 -6.80 -15.65
CA GLY A 153 -0.60 -8.08 -15.77
C GLY A 153 -1.45 -8.47 -14.55
N LEU A 154 -1.76 -7.52 -13.67
CA LEU A 154 -2.59 -7.75 -12.49
C LEU A 154 -4.06 -7.88 -12.83
N VAL A 155 -4.53 -7.11 -13.81
CA VAL A 155 -5.92 -7.07 -14.24
C VAL A 155 -6.01 -7.11 -15.78
N GLN A 156 -7.14 -7.57 -16.30
CA GLN A 156 -7.39 -7.59 -17.75
C GLN A 156 -7.72 -6.22 -18.31
N SER A 157 -8.51 -5.45 -17.57
CA SER A 157 -8.80 -4.02 -17.80
C SER A 157 -9.14 -3.35 -16.46
N LEU A 158 -9.17 -2.01 -16.47
CA LEU A 158 -9.54 -1.25 -15.27
C LEU A 158 -11.01 -1.43 -14.90
N GLU A 159 -11.89 -1.61 -15.90
CA GLU A 159 -13.34 -1.78 -15.71
C GLU A 159 -13.72 -3.19 -15.28
N ALA A 160 -12.95 -4.20 -15.74
CA ALA A 160 -13.21 -5.62 -15.49
C ALA A 160 -11.89 -6.35 -15.22
N PRO A 161 -11.44 -6.41 -13.97
CA PRO A 161 -10.18 -7.04 -13.59
C PRO A 161 -10.04 -8.50 -14.00
N GLY A 162 -11.11 -9.29 -13.90
CA GLY A 162 -11.19 -10.64 -14.46
C GLY A 162 -10.54 -11.75 -13.63
N SER A 163 -10.04 -11.46 -12.43
CA SER A 163 -9.43 -12.42 -11.51
C SER A 163 -9.79 -12.11 -10.05
N ASN A 164 -9.12 -12.76 -9.09
CA ASN A 164 -9.27 -12.43 -7.66
C ASN A 164 -8.50 -11.17 -7.23
N VAL A 165 -8.06 -10.34 -8.16
CA VAL A 165 -7.24 -9.16 -7.93
C VAL A 165 -7.95 -7.93 -8.46
N THR A 166 -8.07 -6.89 -7.64
CA THR A 166 -8.50 -5.53 -7.99
C THR A 166 -7.80 -4.53 -7.07
N GLY A 167 -8.09 -3.24 -7.14
CA GLY A 167 -7.49 -2.27 -6.23
C GLY A 167 -7.58 -0.82 -6.68
N THR A 168 -6.66 -0.01 -6.17
CA THR A 168 -6.56 1.44 -6.39
C THR A 168 -5.26 1.79 -7.11
N SER A 169 -5.38 2.56 -8.20
CA SER A 169 -4.24 2.96 -9.02
C SER A 169 -3.80 4.37 -8.68
N ASP A 170 -2.48 4.56 -8.57
CA ASP A 170 -1.82 5.85 -8.51
C ASP A 170 -1.27 6.28 -9.89
N TYR A 171 -1.99 5.93 -10.96
CA TYR A 171 -1.62 6.34 -12.33
C TYR A 171 -1.10 7.78 -12.37
N LEU A 172 0.03 7.98 -13.05
CA LEU A 172 0.67 9.28 -13.20
C LEU A 172 0.35 9.89 -14.57
N ASP A 173 -0.25 11.08 -14.59
CA ASP A 173 -0.31 11.90 -15.81
C ASP A 173 1.06 12.51 -16.12
N THR A 174 1.88 11.72 -16.82
CA THR A 174 3.23 12.11 -17.19
C THR A 174 3.24 13.34 -18.09
N ALA A 175 2.22 13.52 -18.95
CA ALA A 175 2.14 14.68 -19.81
C ALA A 175 1.95 15.97 -18.99
N ALA A 176 1.18 15.92 -17.91
CA ALA A 176 1.04 17.04 -16.98
C ALA A 176 2.38 17.38 -16.31
N VAL A 177 3.13 16.38 -15.83
CA VAL A 177 4.48 16.61 -15.26
C VAL A 177 5.42 17.25 -16.28
N MET A 178 5.43 16.74 -17.51
CA MET A 178 6.22 17.37 -18.58
C MET A 178 5.80 18.82 -18.82
N ASN A 179 4.49 19.12 -18.81
CA ASN A 179 4.01 20.50 -18.94
C ASN A 179 4.49 21.39 -17.78
N LEU A 180 4.59 20.88 -16.55
CA LEU A 180 5.13 21.63 -15.41
C LEU A 180 6.60 22.00 -15.61
N ILE A 181 7.41 21.09 -16.16
CA ILE A 181 8.82 21.36 -16.50
C ILE A 181 8.91 22.57 -17.43
N PHE A 182 8.14 22.55 -18.53
CA PHE A 182 8.19 23.63 -19.54
C PHE A 182 7.45 24.90 -19.11
N ALA A 183 6.51 24.81 -18.14
CA ALA A 183 5.89 25.98 -17.54
C ALA A 183 6.86 26.73 -16.62
N ALA A 184 7.71 26.02 -15.88
CA ALA A 184 8.75 26.62 -15.05
C ALA A 184 9.97 27.07 -15.85
N ASN A 185 10.36 26.31 -16.88
CA ASN A 185 11.50 26.61 -17.74
C ASN A 185 11.12 26.38 -19.22
N PRO A 186 10.56 27.40 -19.90
CA PRO A 186 10.20 27.29 -21.32
C PRO A 186 11.39 27.06 -22.27
N ASP A 187 12.60 27.37 -21.84
CA ASP A 187 13.83 27.22 -22.60
C ASP A 187 14.54 25.86 -22.36
N ALA A 188 13.95 24.98 -21.56
CA ALA A 188 14.51 23.65 -21.31
C ALA A 188 14.67 22.88 -22.63
N ALA A 189 15.90 22.44 -22.93
CA ALA A 189 16.26 21.80 -24.18
C ALA A 189 16.69 20.33 -24.02
N LYS A 190 17.04 19.90 -22.78
CA LYS A 190 17.45 18.54 -22.49
C LYS A 190 16.91 18.08 -21.13
N ILE A 191 16.15 17.00 -21.13
CA ILE A 191 15.54 16.43 -19.94
C ILE A 191 16.24 15.12 -19.55
N GLY A 192 16.54 14.96 -18.26
CA GLY A 192 17.01 13.70 -17.68
C GLY A 192 15.83 12.82 -17.29
N LEU A 193 15.88 11.53 -17.64
CA LEU A 193 14.92 10.52 -17.20
C LEU A 193 15.63 9.57 -16.23
N LEU A 194 15.33 9.69 -14.93
CA LEU A 194 15.94 8.90 -13.87
C LEU A 194 14.95 7.87 -13.35
N TYR A 195 15.28 6.59 -13.48
CA TYR A 195 14.39 5.50 -13.07
C TYR A 195 15.13 4.17 -12.90
N ASP A 196 14.47 3.17 -12.32
CA ASP A 196 14.92 1.77 -12.31
C ASP A 196 14.23 1.00 -13.44
N ALA A 197 15.00 0.51 -14.40
CA ALA A 197 14.47 -0.27 -15.53
C ALA A 197 13.84 -1.61 -15.13
N GLY A 198 14.05 -2.06 -13.89
CA GLY A 198 13.44 -3.26 -13.31
C GLY A 198 12.10 -3.00 -12.60
N GLN A 199 11.65 -1.75 -12.52
CA GLN A 199 10.38 -1.38 -11.90
C GLN A 199 9.26 -1.27 -12.94
N ASP A 200 8.25 -2.17 -12.85
CA ASP A 200 7.09 -2.13 -13.74
C ASP A 200 6.31 -0.81 -13.62
N SER A 201 6.27 -0.21 -12.41
CA SER A 201 5.64 1.09 -12.16
C SER A 201 6.21 2.24 -13.00
N SER A 202 7.47 2.15 -13.41
CA SER A 202 8.15 3.20 -14.16
C SER A 202 7.96 3.09 -15.68
N THR A 203 7.66 1.89 -16.20
CA THR A 203 7.69 1.56 -17.63
C THR A 203 6.76 2.44 -18.47
N ALA A 204 5.50 2.54 -18.10
CA ALA A 204 4.50 3.31 -18.84
C ALA A 204 4.77 4.82 -18.76
N ALA A 205 5.18 5.34 -17.60
CA ALA A 205 5.48 6.74 -17.40
C ALA A 205 6.72 7.19 -18.20
N ILE A 206 7.77 6.39 -18.21
CA ILE A 206 8.99 6.66 -19.01
C ILE A 206 8.68 6.60 -20.51
N ALA A 207 7.91 5.63 -20.97
CA ALA A 207 7.49 5.58 -22.37
C ALA A 207 6.66 6.81 -22.77
N SER A 208 5.76 7.27 -21.90
CA SER A 208 4.96 8.49 -22.11
C SER A 208 5.83 9.76 -22.12
N ALA A 209 6.81 9.87 -21.21
CA ALA A 209 7.74 10.99 -21.18
C ALA A 209 8.55 11.07 -22.48
N LYS A 210 9.08 9.94 -22.95
CA LYS A 210 9.83 9.86 -24.22
C LYS A 210 8.97 10.26 -25.41
N ALA A 211 7.75 9.74 -25.50
CA ALA A 211 6.82 10.09 -26.58
C ALA A 211 6.49 11.59 -26.59
N TYR A 212 6.28 12.19 -25.41
CA TYR A 212 6.03 13.63 -25.27
C TYR A 212 7.24 14.46 -25.73
N LEU A 213 8.46 14.08 -25.30
CA LEU A 213 9.70 14.80 -25.67
C LEU A 213 10.03 14.65 -27.16
N ASP A 214 9.84 13.45 -27.72
CA ASP A 214 10.00 13.18 -29.16
C ASP A 214 9.05 14.03 -30.00
N GLU A 215 7.76 14.13 -29.61
CA GLU A 215 6.77 14.96 -30.30
C GLU A 215 7.17 16.44 -30.33
N LYS A 216 7.77 16.93 -29.24
CA LYS A 216 8.21 18.32 -29.13
C LYS A 216 9.64 18.55 -29.67
N GLY A 217 10.36 17.52 -30.07
CA GLY A 217 11.73 17.60 -30.52
C GLY A 217 12.73 18.03 -29.45
N ILE A 218 12.44 17.71 -28.17
CA ILE A 218 13.29 18.00 -27.02
C ILE A 218 14.22 16.81 -26.77
N ALA A 219 15.51 17.10 -26.58
CA ALA A 219 16.51 16.09 -26.29
C ALA A 219 16.30 15.49 -24.87
N TYR A 220 16.61 14.23 -24.69
CA TYR A 220 16.63 13.60 -23.37
C TYR A 220 17.80 12.61 -23.24
N VAL A 221 18.16 12.32 -22.01
CA VAL A 221 19.09 11.26 -21.62
C VAL A 221 18.45 10.38 -20.56
N GLU A 222 18.78 9.08 -20.59
CA GLU A 222 18.25 8.11 -19.63
C GLU A 222 19.41 7.61 -18.77
N HIS A 223 19.26 7.69 -17.44
CA HIS A 223 20.14 7.02 -16.51
C HIS A 223 19.32 6.18 -15.54
N THR A 224 19.76 4.96 -15.28
CA THR A 224 19.03 3.99 -14.46
C THR A 224 19.88 3.52 -13.28
N GLY A 225 19.21 3.18 -12.19
CA GLY A 225 19.83 2.58 -11.02
C GLY A 225 18.81 1.76 -10.23
N SER A 226 19.21 0.58 -9.77
CA SER A 226 18.40 -0.34 -8.97
C SER A 226 18.86 -0.41 -7.51
N THR A 227 20.01 0.17 -7.20
CA THR A 227 20.56 0.29 -5.84
C THR A 227 20.88 1.74 -5.54
N ALA A 228 20.96 2.11 -4.26
CA ALA A 228 21.29 3.49 -3.86
C ALA A 228 22.59 3.99 -4.49
N ASP A 229 23.62 3.15 -4.55
CA ASP A 229 24.92 3.51 -5.15
C ASP A 229 24.79 3.76 -6.68
N GLU A 230 24.03 2.93 -7.39
CA GLU A 230 23.75 3.12 -8.82
C GLU A 230 22.94 4.38 -9.08
N VAL A 231 21.93 4.65 -8.25
CA VAL A 231 21.11 5.87 -8.34
C VAL A 231 21.95 7.12 -8.09
N MET A 232 22.86 7.12 -7.12
CA MET A 232 23.81 8.22 -6.91
C MET A 232 24.71 8.46 -8.14
N LEU A 233 25.21 7.37 -8.74
CA LEU A 233 26.03 7.47 -9.96
C LEU A 233 25.21 7.99 -11.14
N ALA A 234 23.95 7.56 -11.28
CA ALA A 234 23.02 8.03 -12.31
C ALA A 234 22.72 9.53 -12.16
N ALA A 235 22.49 10.02 -10.93
CA ALA A 235 22.30 11.44 -10.66
C ALA A 235 23.54 12.28 -11.03
N GLN A 236 24.72 11.82 -10.67
CA GLN A 236 25.98 12.48 -11.06
C GLN A 236 26.19 12.51 -12.58
N ALA A 237 25.81 11.43 -13.28
CA ALA A 237 25.91 11.35 -14.73
C ALA A 237 24.94 12.35 -15.39
N MET A 238 23.72 12.54 -14.89
CA MET A 238 22.78 13.54 -15.36
C MET A 238 23.32 14.96 -15.22
N VAL A 239 23.94 15.27 -14.08
CA VAL A 239 24.63 16.57 -13.88
C VAL A 239 25.76 16.76 -14.91
N ALA A 240 26.57 15.74 -15.17
CA ALA A 240 27.64 15.78 -16.15
C ALA A 240 27.13 15.95 -17.59
N ASP A 241 25.96 15.37 -17.91
CA ASP A 241 25.30 15.52 -19.21
C ASP A 241 24.69 16.90 -19.40
N GLY A 242 24.56 17.70 -18.35
CA GLY A 242 24.02 19.07 -18.39
C GLY A 242 22.55 19.09 -18.80
N VAL A 243 21.71 18.35 -18.08
CA VAL A 243 20.25 18.39 -18.24
C VAL A 243 19.67 19.66 -17.61
N ASP A 244 18.56 20.15 -18.14
CA ASP A 244 17.88 21.34 -17.62
C ASP A 244 16.86 21.03 -16.52
N ALA A 245 16.39 19.78 -16.48
CA ALA A 245 15.50 19.25 -15.45
C ALA A 245 15.61 17.72 -15.44
N VAL A 246 15.23 17.10 -14.31
CA VAL A 246 15.12 15.64 -14.17
C VAL A 246 13.66 15.26 -13.95
N PHE A 247 13.21 14.22 -14.64
CA PHE A 247 11.95 13.54 -14.39
C PHE A 247 12.18 12.15 -13.78
N THR A 248 11.50 11.87 -12.68
CA THR A 248 11.45 10.57 -12.02
C THR A 248 9.98 10.16 -11.84
N PRO A 249 9.52 9.02 -12.38
CA PRO A 249 8.15 8.54 -12.15
C PRO A 249 7.94 8.04 -10.71
N THR A 250 6.82 7.35 -10.43
CA THR A 250 6.56 6.65 -9.15
C THR A 250 7.46 5.42 -9.00
N ASP A 251 8.76 5.63 -8.90
CA ASP A 251 9.81 4.62 -8.89
C ASP A 251 10.28 4.34 -7.46
N ASN A 252 10.01 3.12 -6.96
CA ASN A 252 10.32 2.76 -5.57
C ASN A 252 11.83 2.69 -5.27
N SER A 253 12.66 2.37 -6.27
CA SER A 253 14.13 2.31 -6.09
C SER A 253 14.73 3.70 -5.98
N ILE A 254 14.27 4.64 -6.83
CA ILE A 254 14.70 6.03 -6.78
C ILE A 254 14.15 6.71 -5.53
N MET A 255 12.86 6.49 -5.18
CA MET A 255 12.22 7.03 -3.99
C MET A 255 13.03 6.71 -2.72
N LYS A 256 13.45 5.45 -2.57
CA LYS A 256 14.28 5.02 -1.44
C LYS A 256 15.64 5.72 -1.38
N ALA A 257 16.17 6.15 -2.52
CA ALA A 257 17.48 6.81 -2.62
C ALA A 257 17.40 8.34 -2.63
N GLU A 258 16.19 8.94 -2.64
CA GLU A 258 16.00 10.38 -2.88
C GLU A 258 16.78 11.27 -1.91
N LEU A 259 16.73 10.97 -0.61
CA LEU A 259 17.52 11.69 0.41
C LEU A 259 19.04 11.69 0.17
N ALA A 260 19.55 10.75 -0.65
CA ALA A 260 20.96 10.67 -0.99
C ALA A 260 21.33 11.43 -2.26
N ILE A 261 20.35 11.82 -3.08
CA ILE A 261 20.62 12.42 -4.41
C ILE A 261 20.12 13.85 -4.58
N TYR A 262 19.11 14.30 -3.82
CA TYR A 262 18.48 15.60 -4.04
C TYR A 262 19.46 16.78 -3.97
N GLU A 263 20.44 16.74 -3.04
CA GLU A 263 21.48 17.77 -2.92
C GLU A 263 22.37 17.84 -4.17
N THR A 264 22.62 16.71 -4.85
CA THR A 264 23.38 16.65 -6.10
C THR A 264 22.71 17.49 -7.20
N PHE A 265 21.39 17.44 -7.29
CA PHE A 265 20.63 18.22 -8.24
C PHE A 265 20.51 19.69 -7.84
N ILE A 266 20.29 19.98 -6.55
CA ILE A 266 20.26 21.36 -6.03
C ILE A 266 21.59 22.08 -6.30
N ASP A 267 22.72 21.45 -5.97
CA ASP A 267 24.07 22.01 -6.17
C ASP A 267 24.36 22.32 -7.64
N ALA A 268 23.78 21.54 -8.55
CA ALA A 268 23.89 21.75 -9.99
C ALA A 268 22.84 22.74 -10.56
N GLY A 269 21.88 23.19 -9.75
CA GLY A 269 20.79 24.07 -10.19
C GLY A 269 19.77 23.36 -11.08
N ILE A 270 19.60 22.03 -10.94
CA ILE A 270 18.73 21.18 -11.76
C ILE A 270 17.48 20.81 -10.95
N PRO A 271 16.27 21.31 -11.30
CA PRO A 271 15.05 20.92 -10.62
C PRO A 271 14.64 19.48 -10.98
N GLN A 272 14.26 18.72 -9.97
CA GLN A 272 13.73 17.36 -10.13
C GLN A 272 12.20 17.35 -9.97
N TYR A 273 11.51 16.81 -10.97
CA TYR A 273 10.05 16.64 -11.03
C TYR A 273 9.71 15.17 -10.90
N THR A 274 8.83 14.82 -9.98
CA THR A 274 8.62 13.44 -9.60
C THR A 274 7.15 13.02 -9.58
N GLY A 275 6.91 11.72 -9.54
CA GLY A 275 5.58 11.10 -9.60
C GLY A 275 4.86 10.96 -8.27
N ALA A 276 5.44 11.38 -7.14
CA ALA A 276 4.81 11.32 -5.83
C ALA A 276 5.29 12.45 -4.92
N ASP A 277 4.47 12.80 -3.93
CA ASP A 277 4.75 13.87 -2.97
C ASP A 277 5.86 13.50 -1.97
N SER A 278 6.07 12.22 -1.68
CA SER A 278 7.19 11.76 -0.85
C SER A 278 8.56 12.11 -1.41
N PHE A 279 8.73 12.13 -2.73
CA PHE A 279 10.00 12.61 -3.31
C PHE A 279 10.26 14.08 -2.97
N ALA A 280 9.23 14.93 -3.11
CA ALA A 280 9.36 16.33 -2.74
C ALA A 280 9.59 16.49 -1.23
N LEU A 281 8.95 15.66 -0.40
CA LEU A 281 9.23 15.61 1.04
C LEU A 281 10.69 15.24 1.32
N ASN A 282 11.26 14.34 0.55
CA ASN A 282 12.66 13.89 0.66
C ASN A 282 13.65 14.79 -0.09
N GLY A 283 13.24 15.98 -0.56
CA GLY A 283 14.12 17.01 -1.08
C GLY A 283 14.04 17.27 -2.58
N ALA A 284 13.30 16.47 -3.37
CA ALA A 284 13.02 16.82 -4.77
C ALA A 284 12.27 18.16 -4.86
N PHE A 285 12.37 18.86 -5.98
CA PHE A 285 11.72 20.16 -6.17
C PHE A 285 10.19 20.03 -6.16
N LEU A 286 9.64 19.00 -6.84
CA LEU A 286 8.21 18.84 -7.03
C LEU A 286 7.83 17.36 -7.05
N GLY A 287 6.78 17.02 -6.27
CA GLY A 287 6.02 15.81 -6.40
C GLY A 287 4.66 16.08 -7.05
N TYR A 288 4.26 15.25 -8.03
CA TYR A 288 2.98 15.38 -8.70
C TYR A 288 2.25 14.04 -8.71
N GLY A 289 0.94 14.04 -8.46
CA GLY A 289 0.20 12.80 -8.49
C GLY A 289 -1.18 12.90 -7.85
N VAL A 290 -1.54 11.84 -7.13
CA VAL A 290 -2.83 11.66 -6.45
C VAL A 290 -2.74 12.05 -4.97
N ASP A 291 -3.89 12.16 -4.32
CA ASP A 291 -3.98 12.28 -2.85
C ASP A 291 -3.88 10.87 -2.24
N TYR A 292 -2.73 10.53 -1.67
CA TYR A 292 -2.45 9.21 -1.11
C TYR A 292 -3.25 8.88 0.14
N ALA A 293 -3.64 9.88 0.93
CA ALA A 293 -4.56 9.68 2.05
C ALA A 293 -5.94 9.24 1.56
N ASN A 294 -6.47 9.92 0.53
CA ASN A 294 -7.74 9.54 -0.09
C ASN A 294 -7.64 8.17 -0.76
N LEU A 295 -6.53 7.85 -1.42
CA LEU A 295 -6.30 6.53 -2.02
C LEU A 295 -6.37 5.41 -0.97
N GLY A 296 -5.76 5.61 0.19
CA GLY A 296 -5.84 4.65 1.30
C GLY A 296 -7.27 4.43 1.80
N ARG A 297 -8.05 5.49 1.97
CA ARG A 297 -9.46 5.40 2.40
C ARG A 297 -10.32 4.65 1.38
N GLU A 298 -10.20 4.97 0.11
CA GLU A 298 -10.92 4.29 -0.98
C GLU A 298 -10.51 2.81 -1.12
N THR A 299 -9.26 2.48 -0.82
CA THR A 299 -8.80 1.09 -0.72
C THR A 299 -9.51 0.35 0.40
N ALA A 300 -9.67 0.98 1.57
CA ALA A 300 -10.40 0.40 2.70
C ALA A 300 -11.89 0.21 2.41
N ASP A 301 -12.52 1.17 1.75
CA ASP A 301 -13.92 1.04 1.32
C ASP A 301 -14.10 -0.11 0.33
N MET A 302 -13.16 -0.31 -0.60
CA MET A 302 -13.16 -1.48 -1.52
C MET A 302 -12.97 -2.81 -0.77
N ILE A 303 -12.07 -2.87 0.21
CA ILE A 303 -11.87 -4.04 1.08
C ILE A 303 -13.18 -4.39 1.81
N ALA A 304 -13.84 -3.37 2.38
CA ALA A 304 -15.10 -3.56 3.09
C ALA A 304 -16.21 -4.03 2.13
N ASP A 305 -16.28 -3.50 0.92
CA ASP A 305 -17.28 -3.92 -0.07
C ASP A 305 -17.10 -5.40 -0.47
N ILE A 306 -15.87 -5.85 -0.64
CA ILE A 306 -15.56 -7.26 -0.92
C ILE A 306 -15.93 -8.15 0.28
N LEU A 307 -15.53 -7.78 1.50
CA LEU A 307 -15.69 -8.64 2.68
C LEU A 307 -17.12 -8.62 3.26
N LEU A 308 -17.78 -7.45 3.27
CA LEU A 308 -19.10 -7.29 3.88
C LEU A 308 -20.25 -7.52 2.89
N ASN A 309 -20.09 -7.04 1.66
CA ASN A 309 -21.14 -7.06 0.65
C ASN A 309 -20.97 -8.19 -0.37
N GLY A 310 -19.81 -8.89 -0.33
CA GLY A 310 -19.51 -9.99 -1.25
C GLY A 310 -19.24 -9.52 -2.68
N ALA A 311 -18.71 -8.30 -2.85
CA ALA A 311 -18.30 -7.82 -4.17
C ALA A 311 -17.22 -8.75 -4.75
N ASP A 312 -17.39 -9.12 -6.02
CA ASP A 312 -16.43 -9.98 -6.71
C ASP A 312 -15.25 -9.15 -7.22
N PRO A 313 -14.01 -9.39 -6.76
CA PRO A 313 -12.85 -8.68 -7.27
C PRO A 313 -12.73 -8.72 -8.79
N ALA A 314 -13.15 -9.83 -9.44
CA ALA A 314 -13.10 -9.97 -10.89
C ALA A 314 -14.00 -8.98 -11.64
N ALA A 315 -15.04 -8.47 -10.99
CA ALA A 315 -16.02 -7.53 -11.54
C ALA A 315 -15.97 -6.14 -10.86
N THR A 316 -15.16 -5.98 -9.82
CA THR A 316 -14.98 -4.70 -9.12
C THR A 316 -13.95 -3.85 -9.87
N PRO A 317 -14.35 -2.74 -10.50
CA PRO A 317 -13.42 -1.90 -11.26
C PRO A 317 -12.26 -1.41 -10.42
N VAL A 318 -11.09 -1.30 -11.03
CA VAL A 318 -9.94 -0.60 -10.43
C VAL A 318 -10.32 0.86 -10.23
N LYS A 319 -10.13 1.36 -9.01
CA LYS A 319 -10.36 2.77 -8.70
C LYS A 319 -9.18 3.60 -9.18
N THR A 320 -9.47 4.62 -9.95
CA THR A 320 -8.51 5.64 -10.36
C THR A 320 -8.86 6.97 -9.72
N PHE A 321 -7.92 7.88 -9.66
CA PHE A 321 -8.07 9.19 -9.02
C PHE A 321 -7.69 10.29 -10.01
N ASP A 322 -8.22 11.49 -9.76
CA ASP A 322 -7.78 12.66 -10.51
C ASP A 322 -6.32 12.95 -10.15
N ASN A 323 -5.46 12.92 -11.15
CA ASN A 323 -4.14 13.49 -11.08
C ASN A 323 -4.26 15.01 -11.06
N GLY A 324 -3.32 15.68 -10.37
CA GLY A 324 -3.33 17.14 -10.40
C GLY A 324 -2.92 17.79 -9.10
N THR A 325 -2.56 17.02 -8.08
CA THR A 325 -1.93 17.57 -6.87
C THR A 325 -0.44 17.74 -7.12
N ALA A 326 0.04 19.00 -7.07
CA ALA A 326 1.46 19.34 -7.06
C ALA A 326 1.89 19.68 -5.64
N ALA A 327 2.88 18.98 -5.11
CA ALA A 327 3.53 19.27 -3.84
C ALA A 327 4.90 19.91 -4.12
N ILE A 328 5.06 21.19 -3.80
CA ILE A 328 6.30 21.94 -4.05
C ILE A 328 7.11 21.99 -2.75
N ASN A 329 8.35 21.51 -2.79
CA ASN A 329 9.30 21.72 -1.69
C ASN A 329 9.83 23.16 -1.74
N THR A 330 9.43 23.96 -0.75
CA THR A 330 9.77 25.41 -0.71
C THR A 330 11.23 25.67 -0.36
N GLU A 331 11.88 24.75 0.37
CA GLU A 331 13.32 24.83 0.65
C GLU A 331 14.13 24.59 -0.62
N THR A 332 13.79 23.52 -1.34
CA THR A 332 14.43 23.18 -2.62
C THR A 332 14.13 24.22 -3.70
N CYS A 333 12.90 24.74 -3.77
CA CYS A 333 12.54 25.86 -4.65
C CYS A 333 13.46 27.07 -4.42
N THR A 334 13.65 27.46 -3.15
CA THR A 334 14.54 28.56 -2.75
C THR A 334 16.01 28.27 -3.08
N ALA A 335 16.48 27.07 -2.80
CA ALA A 335 17.87 26.65 -3.04
C ALA A 335 18.22 26.65 -4.54
N LEU A 336 17.27 26.29 -5.41
CA LEU A 336 17.38 26.39 -6.86
C LEU A 336 17.29 27.81 -7.41
N GLY A 337 17.03 28.81 -6.53
CA GLY A 337 16.87 30.21 -6.95
C GLY A 337 15.55 30.48 -7.71
N LEU A 338 14.56 29.59 -7.57
CA LEU A 338 13.25 29.75 -8.18
C LEU A 338 12.35 30.62 -7.29
N ASP A 339 11.53 31.47 -7.93
CA ASP A 339 10.53 32.26 -7.26
C ASP A 339 9.23 31.46 -7.15
N PHE A 340 8.83 31.15 -5.92
CA PHE A 340 7.68 30.29 -5.64
C PHE A 340 6.37 30.82 -6.24
N ASP A 341 6.11 32.11 -6.13
CA ASP A 341 4.85 32.71 -6.64
C ASP A 341 4.79 32.63 -8.17
N THR A 342 5.92 32.83 -8.84
CA THR A 342 6.03 32.67 -10.28
C THR A 342 5.79 31.24 -10.73
N VAL A 343 6.44 30.29 -10.07
CA VAL A 343 6.30 28.85 -10.39
C VAL A 343 4.87 28.37 -10.09
N SER A 344 4.34 28.70 -8.91
CA SER A 344 2.98 28.30 -8.52
C SER A 344 1.94 28.83 -9.51
N THR A 345 2.05 30.10 -9.93
CA THR A 345 1.15 30.69 -10.93
C THR A 345 1.26 29.97 -12.27
N ALA A 346 2.47 29.60 -12.71
CA ALA A 346 2.66 28.86 -13.96
C ALA A 346 2.05 27.46 -13.91
N PHE A 347 1.97 26.84 -12.72
CA PHE A 347 1.45 25.51 -12.54
C PHE A 347 -0.08 25.44 -12.41
N GLU A 348 -0.77 26.55 -12.11
CA GLU A 348 -2.24 26.59 -11.96
C GLU A 348 -3.02 26.03 -13.17
N LEU A 349 -2.44 26.10 -14.37
CA LEU A 349 -3.07 25.58 -15.59
C LEU A 349 -3.04 24.03 -15.68
N TYR A 350 -2.16 23.39 -14.91
CA TYR A 350 -1.88 21.96 -15.00
C TYR A 350 -2.19 21.22 -13.70
N CYS A 351 -2.56 21.96 -12.64
CA CYS A 351 -2.81 21.41 -11.31
C CYS A 351 -4.23 21.74 -10.85
N THR A 352 -4.88 20.77 -10.22
CA THR A 352 -6.15 20.98 -9.50
C THR A 352 -5.90 21.49 -8.08
N LYS A 353 -4.72 21.18 -7.53
CA LYS A 353 -4.30 21.56 -6.19
C LYS A 353 -2.78 21.76 -6.17
N ILE A 354 -2.34 22.84 -5.54
CA ILE A 354 -0.93 23.06 -5.23
C ILE A 354 -0.77 23.11 -3.73
N THR A 355 0.14 22.30 -3.20
CA THR A 355 0.50 22.24 -1.78
C THR A 355 1.98 22.57 -1.61
N THR A 356 2.35 22.94 -0.41
CA THR A 356 3.75 23.21 -0.05
C THR A 356 4.19 22.29 1.07
N LEU A 357 5.46 21.93 1.05
CA LEU A 357 6.11 21.17 2.11
C LEU A 357 7.57 21.61 2.25
N THR A 358 8.23 21.13 3.27
CA THR A 358 9.68 21.27 3.51
C THR A 358 10.29 19.88 3.62
N THR A 359 11.60 19.79 3.50
CA THR A 359 12.31 18.52 3.54
C THR A 359 12.17 17.85 4.91
N ALA A 360 11.67 16.61 4.93
CA ALA A 360 11.46 15.80 6.13
C ALA A 360 11.43 14.30 5.75
N GLU A 361 11.57 13.42 6.75
CA GLU A 361 11.51 11.97 6.54
C GLU A 361 10.06 11.42 6.56
N SER A 362 9.10 12.19 7.09
CA SER A 362 7.68 11.79 7.16
C SER A 362 6.77 13.01 7.09
N PHE A 363 5.55 12.82 6.58
CA PHE A 363 4.49 13.82 6.65
C PHE A 363 4.09 14.07 8.12
N SER A 364 3.90 15.34 8.49
CA SER A 364 3.50 15.78 9.84
C SER A 364 1.98 15.89 9.97
#